data_4535b14544eeefb23759140a663b945c
#
_entry.id   4535b14544eeefb23759140a663b945c
#
_cell.length_a   1.000
_cell.length_b   1.000
_cell.length_c   1.000
_cell.angle_alpha   90.00
_cell.angle_beta   90.00
_cell.angle_gamma   90.00
#
_symmetry.space_group_name_H-M   'P 1'
#
loop_
_entity.id
_entity.type
_entity.pdbx_description
1 polymer ?
#
loop_
_entity_poly.entity_id
_entity_poly.type
_entity_poly.pdbx_seq_one_letter_code
_entity_poly.pdbx_strand_id
1 'polypeptide(L)'
;MMPSILSIAFPQENPSLNRAGAALIPAVLIIALCLDGIMSSLERMWTGAKGVASSWGIVIALIAFSCWQNFDLIFRQYDEQYRFFNLNSSAMGEIVRDFLDSGNTMEQVFVLEYPYWVDSRLVAIAAGHPEADPFIEREYLFDTLGTSSPLLFLFNQQDTSSLEILTLLYPQGILNRYTSDTPRQDFWIYTVTAGSRDP
;
A
#
# COMPACT_ATOMS: atom_id res chain seq x y z
N MET A 1 7.29 -9.81 24.52
CA MET A 1 8.42 -9.18 23.83
C MET A 1 9.59 -10.12 23.49
N MET A 2 9.88 -11.15 24.29
CA MET A 2 10.93 -12.14 23.95
C MET A 2 10.85 -12.75 22.54
N PRO A 3 9.67 -13.17 22.02
CA PRO A 3 9.60 -13.73 20.67
C PRO A 3 10.05 -12.75 19.58
N SER A 4 9.74 -11.46 19.77
CA SER A 4 10.17 -10.40 18.83
C SER A 4 11.67 -10.15 18.86
N ILE A 5 12.30 -10.29 20.04
CA ILE A 5 13.74 -10.11 20.22
C ILE A 5 14.52 -11.28 19.62
N LEU A 6 13.99 -12.50 19.77
CA LEU A 6 14.66 -13.72 19.29
C LEU A 6 14.53 -13.95 17.78
N SER A 7 13.64 -13.23 17.11
CA SER A 7 13.41 -13.36 15.67
C SER A 7 13.97 -12.18 14.85
N ILE A 8 15.07 -11.57 15.31
CA ILE A 8 15.74 -10.47 14.59
C ILE A 8 16.43 -11.05 13.36
N ALA A 9 15.74 -11.08 12.23
CA ALA A 9 16.34 -11.34 10.93
C ALA A 9 16.87 -10.04 10.29
N PHE A 10 16.13 -8.94 10.47
CA PHE A 10 16.48 -7.63 9.94
C PHE A 10 16.28 -6.54 11.01
N PRO A 11 17.37 -5.88 11.45
CA PRO A 11 17.29 -4.85 12.51
C PRO A 11 16.36 -3.68 12.18
N GLN A 12 16.20 -3.35 10.88
CA GLN A 12 15.36 -2.26 10.43
C GLN A 12 13.85 -2.56 10.57
N GLU A 13 13.45 -3.83 10.73
CA GLU A 13 12.07 -4.23 10.92
C GLU A 13 11.61 -4.24 12.38
N ASN A 14 12.45 -3.83 13.31
CA ASN A 14 12.07 -3.78 14.72
C ASN A 14 11.65 -2.36 15.14
N PRO A 15 10.52 -2.23 15.87
CA PRO A 15 9.62 -3.28 16.34
C PRO A 15 8.64 -3.76 15.27
N SER A 16 8.54 -5.07 15.03
CA SER A 16 7.56 -5.66 14.12
C SER A 16 6.31 -6.10 14.87
N LEU A 17 5.15 -5.53 14.52
CA LEU A 17 3.86 -5.89 15.12
C LEU A 17 3.50 -7.36 14.89
N ASN A 18 3.81 -7.90 13.71
CA ASN A 18 3.55 -9.29 13.38
C ASN A 18 4.32 -10.26 14.27
N ARG A 19 5.56 -9.91 14.63
CA ARG A 19 6.41 -10.70 15.53
C ARG A 19 6.08 -10.47 16.99
N ALA A 20 5.45 -9.36 17.34
CA ALA A 20 4.98 -9.03 18.68
C ALA A 20 3.64 -9.73 19.05
N GLY A 21 2.98 -10.39 18.10
CA GLY A 21 1.66 -11.01 18.29
C GLY A 21 1.59 -11.97 19.49
N ALA A 22 2.66 -12.73 19.75
CA ALA A 22 2.73 -13.62 20.92
C ALA A 22 2.77 -12.87 22.26
N ALA A 23 3.13 -11.59 22.28
CA ALA A 23 3.12 -10.77 23.49
C ALA A 23 1.72 -10.21 23.81
N LEU A 24 0.77 -10.33 22.89
CA LEU A 24 -0.60 -9.84 23.07
C LEU A 24 -1.32 -10.58 24.19
N ILE A 25 -1.17 -11.89 24.27
CA ILE A 25 -1.82 -12.73 25.29
C ILE A 25 -1.42 -12.30 26.72
N PRO A 26 -0.12 -12.25 27.10
CA PRO A 26 0.27 -11.78 28.42
C PRO A 26 -0.08 -10.30 28.65
N ALA A 27 -0.08 -9.45 27.64
CA ALA A 27 -0.49 -8.06 27.77
C ALA A 27 -1.97 -7.94 28.16
N VAL A 28 -2.86 -8.70 27.51
CA VAL A 28 -4.30 -8.73 27.84
C VAL A 28 -4.52 -9.26 29.25
N LEU A 29 -3.79 -10.29 29.68
CA LEU A 29 -3.89 -10.82 31.05
C LEU A 29 -3.47 -9.79 32.10
N ILE A 30 -2.38 -9.05 31.84
CA ILE A 30 -1.92 -7.99 32.76
C ILE A 30 -2.97 -6.89 32.85
N ILE A 31 -3.56 -6.46 31.73
CA ILE A 31 -4.63 -5.45 31.70
C ILE A 31 -5.84 -5.95 32.51
N ALA A 32 -6.25 -7.20 32.31
CA ALA A 32 -7.38 -7.80 33.06
C ALA A 32 -7.12 -7.79 34.57
N LEU A 33 -5.93 -8.22 35.02
CA LEU A 33 -5.53 -8.20 36.43
C LEU A 33 -5.47 -6.76 37.00
N CYS A 34 -5.00 -5.80 36.24
CA CYS A 34 -4.99 -4.39 36.64
C CYS A 34 -6.41 -3.85 36.83
N LEU A 35 -7.32 -4.15 35.89
CA LEU A 35 -8.72 -3.74 35.98
C LEU A 35 -9.41 -4.37 37.19
N ASP A 36 -9.20 -5.66 37.45
CA ASP A 36 -9.72 -6.36 38.63
C ASP A 36 -9.20 -5.72 39.92
N GLY A 37 -7.90 -5.41 39.99
CA GLY A 37 -7.30 -4.71 41.11
C GLY A 37 -7.90 -3.31 41.36
N ILE A 38 -8.16 -2.54 40.29
CA ILE A 38 -8.82 -1.23 40.37
C ILE A 38 -10.25 -1.40 40.90
N MET A 39 -11.03 -2.32 40.35
CA MET A 39 -12.40 -2.59 40.79
C MET A 39 -12.45 -2.97 42.28
N SER A 40 -11.64 -3.91 42.67
CA SER A 40 -11.54 -4.37 44.05
C SER A 40 -11.15 -3.26 45.05
N SER A 41 -10.25 -2.35 44.60
CA SER A 41 -9.82 -1.22 45.41
C SER A 41 -10.93 -0.19 45.57
N LEU A 42 -11.68 0.10 44.53
CA LEU A 42 -12.81 1.03 44.54
C LEU A 42 -13.97 0.52 45.40
N GLU A 43 -14.28 -0.76 45.32
CA GLU A 43 -15.29 -1.43 46.12
C GLU A 43 -14.96 -1.41 47.62
N ARG A 44 -13.66 -1.48 47.94
CA ARG A 44 -13.19 -1.35 49.34
C ARG A 44 -13.27 0.08 49.87
N MET A 45 -13.03 1.07 48.97
CA MET A 45 -13.11 2.49 49.37
C MET A 45 -14.54 3.00 49.53
N TRP A 46 -15.45 2.49 48.68
CA TRP A 46 -16.85 2.92 48.66
C TRP A 46 -17.77 1.71 48.87
N THR A 47 -18.23 1.53 50.12
CA THR A 47 -19.08 0.41 50.47
C THR A 47 -20.51 0.52 49.90
N GLY A 48 -21.08 -0.61 49.53
CA GLY A 48 -22.45 -0.75 49.04
C GLY A 48 -22.64 -0.50 47.55
N ALA A 49 -23.87 -0.30 47.11
CA ALA A 49 -24.24 -0.19 45.70
C ALA A 49 -23.52 0.93 44.93
N LYS A 50 -23.15 2.00 45.65
CA LYS A 50 -22.39 3.13 45.04
C LYS A 50 -20.96 2.74 44.66
N GLY A 51 -20.32 1.89 45.48
CA GLY A 51 -18.97 1.39 45.17
C GLY A 51 -18.96 0.53 43.90
N VAL A 52 -19.89 -0.40 43.83
CA VAL A 52 -20.07 -1.28 42.66
C VAL A 52 -20.37 -0.45 41.39
N ALA A 53 -21.32 0.49 41.49
CA ALA A 53 -21.67 1.34 40.36
C ALA A 53 -20.49 2.18 39.84
N SER A 54 -19.67 2.71 40.76
CA SER A 54 -18.48 3.53 40.42
C SER A 54 -17.40 2.66 39.75
N SER A 55 -17.15 1.46 40.24
CA SER A 55 -16.19 0.53 39.67
C SER A 55 -16.53 0.19 38.22
N TRP A 56 -17.78 -0.21 37.97
CA TRP A 56 -18.27 -0.48 36.62
C TRP A 56 -18.25 0.77 35.72
N GLY A 57 -18.63 1.93 36.28
CA GLY A 57 -18.58 3.20 35.54
C GLY A 57 -17.18 3.52 35.02
N ILE A 58 -16.15 3.36 35.87
CA ILE A 58 -14.75 3.57 35.48
C ILE A 58 -14.29 2.56 34.42
N VAL A 59 -14.59 1.27 34.61
CA VAL A 59 -14.20 0.23 33.66
C VAL A 59 -14.86 0.45 32.28
N ILE A 60 -16.16 0.77 32.27
CA ILE A 60 -16.88 1.08 31.04
C ILE A 60 -16.28 2.33 30.34
N ALA A 61 -15.97 3.37 31.12
CA ALA A 61 -15.36 4.59 30.59
C ALA A 61 -13.97 4.30 29.97
N LEU A 62 -13.15 3.49 30.63
CA LEU A 62 -11.84 3.08 30.10
C LEU A 62 -11.97 2.25 28.82
N ILE A 63 -12.91 1.31 28.78
CA ILE A 63 -13.17 0.51 27.57
C ILE A 63 -13.67 1.41 26.44
N ALA A 64 -14.64 2.29 26.71
CA ALA A 64 -15.18 3.21 25.71
C ALA A 64 -14.09 4.15 25.14
N PHE A 65 -13.24 4.68 26.02
CA PHE A 65 -12.10 5.51 25.61
C PHE A 65 -11.10 4.71 24.76
N SER A 66 -10.77 3.48 25.16
CA SER A 66 -9.89 2.60 24.40
C SER A 66 -10.49 2.26 23.03
N CYS A 67 -11.78 1.95 22.96
CA CYS A 67 -12.46 1.71 21.68
C CYS A 67 -12.42 2.95 20.76
N TRP A 68 -12.68 4.12 21.29
CA TRP A 68 -12.61 5.37 20.54
C TRP A 68 -11.19 5.65 20.01
N GLN A 69 -10.19 5.50 20.87
CA GLN A 69 -8.79 5.68 20.51
C GLN A 69 -8.32 4.68 19.44
N ASN A 70 -8.69 3.39 19.59
CA ASN A 70 -8.37 2.39 18.59
C ASN A 70 -9.12 2.61 17.27
N PHE A 71 -10.36 3.08 17.32
CA PHE A 71 -11.11 3.44 16.13
C PHE A 71 -10.41 4.57 15.35
N ASP A 72 -10.01 5.63 16.04
CA ASP A 72 -9.28 6.74 15.43
C ASP A 72 -7.93 6.27 14.84
N LEU A 73 -7.20 5.46 15.59
CA LEU A 73 -5.91 4.91 15.15
C LEU A 73 -6.03 4.06 13.88
N ILE A 74 -7.02 3.15 13.83
CA ILE A 74 -7.15 2.18 12.73
C ILE A 74 -7.82 2.81 11.51
N PHE A 75 -8.95 3.50 11.71
CA PHE A 75 -9.79 3.96 10.61
C PHE A 75 -9.45 5.36 10.08
N ARG A 76 -8.63 6.13 10.81
CA ARG A 76 -8.17 7.45 10.36
C ARG A 76 -6.66 7.49 10.16
N GLN A 77 -5.89 7.33 11.23
CA GLN A 77 -4.43 7.49 11.15
C GLN A 77 -3.76 6.40 10.31
N TYR A 78 -4.17 5.14 10.47
CA TYR A 78 -3.62 4.05 9.67
C TYR A 78 -4.08 4.14 8.21
N ASP A 79 -5.34 4.51 7.95
CA ASP A 79 -5.84 4.68 6.58
C ASP A 79 -5.10 5.83 5.86
N GLU A 80 -4.87 6.97 6.54
CA GLU A 80 -4.09 8.08 5.99
C GLU A 80 -2.64 7.67 5.69
N GLN A 81 -2.00 6.95 6.62
CA GLN A 81 -0.64 6.45 6.41
C GLN A 81 -0.59 5.39 5.30
N TYR A 82 -1.53 4.46 5.27
CA TYR A 82 -1.63 3.44 4.25
C TYR A 82 -1.76 4.07 2.86
N ARG A 83 -2.66 5.01 2.68
CA ARG A 83 -2.83 5.74 1.41
C ARG A 83 -1.57 6.49 1.00
N PHE A 84 -0.85 7.08 1.95
CA PHE A 84 0.38 7.81 1.68
C PHE A 84 1.53 6.90 1.24
N PHE A 85 1.63 5.70 1.82
CA PHE A 85 2.69 4.73 1.51
C PHE A 85 2.27 3.67 0.50
N ASN A 86 0.99 3.58 0.17
CA ASN A 86 0.51 2.62 -0.81
C ASN A 86 0.97 3.04 -2.20
N LEU A 87 1.58 2.09 -2.88
CA LEU A 87 2.00 2.28 -4.27
C LEU A 87 0.77 2.19 -5.17
N ASN A 88 0.73 2.97 -6.25
CA ASN A 88 -0.43 3.06 -7.14
C ASN A 88 -0.57 1.87 -8.10
N SER A 89 -0.12 0.68 -7.69
CA SER A 89 -0.14 -0.53 -8.51
C SER A 89 -1.58 -0.97 -8.89
N SER A 90 -2.57 -0.70 -8.04
CA SER A 90 -3.96 -1.05 -8.34
C SER A 90 -4.53 -0.23 -9.50
N ALA A 91 -4.35 1.10 -9.48
CA ALA A 91 -4.82 1.96 -10.56
C ALA A 91 -4.06 1.71 -11.88
N MET A 92 -2.76 1.45 -11.80
CA MET A 92 -1.97 1.00 -12.95
C MET A 92 -2.49 -0.33 -13.50
N GLY A 93 -2.80 -1.28 -12.60
CA GLY A 93 -3.36 -2.58 -12.97
C GLY A 93 -4.72 -2.47 -13.67
N GLU A 94 -5.58 -1.54 -13.28
CA GLU A 94 -6.84 -1.25 -13.98
C GLU A 94 -6.58 -0.76 -15.41
N ILE A 95 -5.64 0.18 -15.60
CA ILE A 95 -5.29 0.70 -16.93
C ILE A 95 -4.70 -0.42 -17.80
N VAL A 96 -3.85 -1.28 -17.23
CA VAL A 96 -3.31 -2.43 -17.93
C VAL A 96 -4.43 -3.40 -18.32
N ARG A 97 -5.38 -3.66 -17.44
CA ARG A 97 -6.54 -4.52 -17.73
C ARG A 97 -7.35 -3.98 -18.89
N ASP A 98 -7.69 -2.69 -18.87
CA ASP A 98 -8.44 -2.04 -19.95
C ASP A 98 -7.69 -2.14 -21.30
N PHE A 99 -6.36 -2.02 -21.25
CA PHE A 99 -5.51 -2.20 -22.43
C PHE A 99 -5.56 -3.64 -22.95
N LEU A 100 -5.49 -4.64 -22.07
CA LEU A 100 -5.58 -6.06 -22.43
C LEU A 100 -6.98 -6.45 -22.92
N ASP A 101 -8.03 -5.92 -22.31
CA ASP A 101 -9.42 -6.14 -22.73
C ASP A 101 -9.72 -5.57 -24.13
N SER A 102 -8.87 -4.63 -24.58
CA SER A 102 -8.90 -4.12 -25.96
C SER A 102 -8.25 -5.08 -26.99
N GLY A 103 -7.87 -6.28 -26.57
CA GLY A 103 -7.29 -7.33 -27.43
C GLY A 103 -5.76 -7.32 -27.51
N ASN A 104 -5.10 -6.60 -26.60
CA ASN A 104 -3.64 -6.52 -26.51
C ASN A 104 -3.07 -7.60 -25.56
N THR A 105 -1.74 -7.70 -25.48
CA THR A 105 -1.05 -8.70 -24.65
C THR A 105 -0.14 -8.04 -23.60
N MET A 106 0.23 -8.79 -22.56
CA MET A 106 1.16 -8.32 -21.53
C MET A 106 2.56 -7.99 -22.06
N GLU A 107 2.96 -8.60 -23.17
CA GLU A 107 4.23 -8.30 -23.85
C GLU A 107 4.31 -6.89 -24.44
N GLN A 108 3.17 -6.22 -24.53
CA GLN A 108 3.01 -4.85 -25.02
C GLN A 108 2.92 -3.81 -23.90
N VAL A 109 3.00 -4.25 -22.64
CA VAL A 109 2.89 -3.41 -21.45
C VAL A 109 4.25 -3.28 -20.78
N PHE A 110 4.64 -2.04 -20.46
CA PHE A 110 5.92 -1.73 -19.85
C PHE A 110 5.73 -0.77 -18.68
N VAL A 111 6.23 -1.19 -17.50
CA VAL A 111 6.31 -0.35 -16.29
C VAL A 111 7.77 0.03 -16.08
N LEU A 112 8.08 1.30 -16.23
CA LEU A 112 9.45 1.79 -16.18
C LEU A 112 9.99 1.85 -14.76
N GLU A 113 11.25 1.49 -14.61
CA GLU A 113 11.98 1.60 -13.37
C GLU A 113 12.01 3.05 -12.87
N TYR A 114 11.65 3.22 -11.58
CA TYR A 114 11.89 4.46 -10.86
C TYR A 114 12.14 4.17 -9.37
N PRO A 115 13.13 4.82 -8.71
CA PRO A 115 13.48 4.53 -7.32
C PRO A 115 12.30 4.69 -6.36
N TYR A 116 12.03 3.68 -5.54
CA TYR A 116 11.01 3.68 -4.48
C TYR A 116 9.60 4.05 -4.98
N TRP A 117 9.24 3.61 -6.17
CA TRP A 117 7.99 4.01 -6.80
C TRP A 117 6.95 2.89 -6.80
N VAL A 118 7.02 1.92 -7.71
CA VAL A 118 6.02 0.85 -7.85
C VAL A 118 6.70 -0.50 -8.07
N ASP A 119 6.05 -1.55 -7.59
CA ASP A 119 6.41 -2.92 -7.95
C ASP A 119 5.59 -3.35 -9.17
N SER A 120 6.25 -3.57 -10.29
CA SER A 120 5.63 -3.97 -11.56
C SER A 120 4.85 -5.28 -11.47
N ARG A 121 5.29 -6.20 -10.61
CA ARG A 121 4.58 -7.46 -10.36
C ARG A 121 3.23 -7.23 -9.69
N LEU A 122 3.14 -6.25 -8.77
CA LEU A 122 1.86 -5.88 -8.17
C LEU A 122 0.92 -5.26 -9.20
N VAL A 123 1.43 -4.54 -10.19
CA VAL A 123 0.65 -4.05 -11.33
C VAL A 123 0.10 -5.21 -12.15
N ALA A 124 0.93 -6.19 -12.49
CA ALA A 124 0.53 -7.38 -13.22
C ALA A 124 -0.53 -8.22 -12.45
N ILE A 125 -0.33 -8.41 -11.14
CA ILE A 125 -1.31 -9.09 -10.26
C ILE A 125 -2.65 -8.33 -10.27
N ALA A 126 -2.62 -7.01 -10.15
CA ALA A 126 -3.83 -6.18 -10.17
C ALA A 126 -4.52 -6.20 -11.54
N ALA A 127 -3.76 -6.37 -12.63
CA ALA A 127 -4.30 -6.59 -13.98
C ALA A 127 -4.88 -8.00 -14.21
N GLY A 128 -4.63 -8.95 -13.29
CA GLY A 128 -5.10 -10.35 -13.41
C GLY A 128 -4.08 -11.31 -14.02
N HIS A 129 -2.82 -10.89 -14.16
CA HIS A 129 -1.71 -11.66 -14.77
C HIS A 129 -0.54 -11.86 -13.79
N PRO A 130 -0.74 -12.64 -12.71
CA PRO A 130 0.27 -12.79 -11.64
C PRO A 130 1.57 -13.46 -12.09
N GLU A 131 1.57 -14.13 -13.26
CA GLU A 131 2.73 -14.79 -13.87
C GLU A 131 3.63 -13.83 -14.66
N ALA A 132 3.15 -12.60 -14.94
CA ALA A 132 3.86 -11.62 -15.75
C ALA A 132 4.65 -10.64 -14.89
N ASP A 133 5.69 -10.05 -15.49
CA ASP A 133 6.41 -8.91 -14.92
C ASP A 133 6.67 -7.90 -16.04
N PRO A 134 5.85 -6.83 -16.13
CA PRO A 134 6.00 -5.80 -17.16
C PRO A 134 7.14 -4.82 -16.90
N PHE A 135 8.06 -5.16 -16.00
CA PHE A 135 9.21 -4.32 -15.66
C PHE A 135 10.12 -4.09 -16.85
N ILE A 136 10.55 -2.85 -17.03
CA ILE A 136 11.59 -2.47 -17.98
C ILE A 136 12.50 -1.40 -17.40
N GLU A 137 13.81 -1.60 -17.52
CA GLU A 137 14.80 -0.57 -17.23
C GLU A 137 14.88 0.42 -18.40
N ARG A 138 15.20 1.66 -18.10
CA ARG A 138 15.30 2.73 -19.11
C ARG A 138 16.26 2.38 -20.24
N GLU A 139 17.33 1.67 -19.95
CA GLU A 139 18.37 1.27 -20.93
C GLU A 139 17.81 0.35 -22.03
N TYR A 140 16.78 -0.46 -21.71
CA TYR A 140 16.17 -1.40 -22.62
C TYR A 140 14.96 -0.85 -23.39
N LEU A 141 14.66 0.44 -23.28
CA LEU A 141 13.56 1.06 -24.05
C LEU A 141 13.73 0.92 -25.57
N PHE A 142 14.97 0.87 -26.06
CA PHE A 142 15.24 0.64 -27.48
C PHE A 142 14.82 -0.75 -27.94
N ASP A 143 14.83 -1.74 -27.08
CA ASP A 143 14.44 -3.12 -27.41
C ASP A 143 12.94 -3.23 -27.71
N THR A 144 12.14 -2.29 -27.18
CA THR A 144 10.69 -2.25 -27.43
C THR A 144 10.34 -1.91 -28.88
N LEU A 145 11.29 -1.40 -29.68
CA LEU A 145 11.10 -1.19 -31.12
C LEU A 145 10.81 -2.49 -31.88
N GLY A 146 11.23 -3.64 -31.36
CA GLY A 146 10.92 -4.96 -31.89
C GLY A 146 9.52 -5.48 -31.57
N THR A 147 8.84 -4.91 -30.60
CA THR A 147 7.53 -5.34 -30.13
C THR A 147 6.42 -4.78 -31.03
N SER A 148 5.39 -5.57 -31.31
CA SER A 148 4.26 -5.12 -32.13
C SER A 148 3.42 -4.06 -31.40
N SER A 149 3.00 -3.02 -32.12
CA SER A 149 2.05 -2.02 -31.58
C SER A 149 0.63 -2.59 -31.50
N PRO A 150 -0.22 -2.09 -30.60
CA PRO A 150 0.02 -0.93 -29.72
C PRO A 150 0.90 -1.26 -28.52
N LEU A 151 1.54 -0.24 -27.91
CA LEU A 151 2.36 -0.36 -26.71
C LEU A 151 1.83 0.56 -25.63
N LEU A 152 1.92 0.11 -24.38
CA LEU A 152 1.55 0.87 -23.19
C LEU A 152 2.77 1.02 -22.27
N PHE A 153 3.15 2.25 -21.95
CA PHE A 153 4.22 2.55 -21.00
C PHE A 153 3.63 3.31 -19.81
N LEU A 154 3.94 2.84 -18.61
CA LEU A 154 3.58 3.49 -17.34
C LEU A 154 4.86 3.93 -16.63
N PHE A 155 4.95 5.19 -16.24
CA PHE A 155 6.16 5.71 -15.60
C PHE A 155 5.89 6.88 -14.66
N ASN A 156 6.85 7.13 -13.78
CA ASN A 156 6.76 8.18 -12.77
C ASN A 156 6.75 9.57 -13.43
N GLN A 157 5.97 10.51 -12.87
CA GLN A 157 5.91 11.89 -13.38
C GLN A 157 7.24 12.64 -13.34
N GLN A 158 8.13 12.26 -12.44
CA GLN A 158 9.44 12.89 -12.29
C GLN A 158 10.48 12.29 -13.27
N ASP A 159 10.14 11.22 -13.98
CA ASP A 159 11.03 10.56 -14.93
C ASP A 159 10.97 11.24 -16.31
N THR A 160 11.51 12.46 -16.38
CA THR A 160 11.59 13.23 -17.62
C THR A 160 12.52 12.59 -18.65
N SER A 161 13.57 11.89 -18.19
CA SER A 161 14.52 11.22 -19.09
C SER A 161 13.88 10.09 -19.89
N SER A 162 13.03 9.26 -19.23
CA SER A 162 12.29 8.23 -19.95
C SER A 162 11.26 8.82 -20.91
N LEU A 163 10.63 9.95 -20.54
CA LEU A 163 9.71 10.66 -21.43
C LEU A 163 10.43 11.16 -22.70
N GLU A 164 11.62 11.74 -22.55
CA GLU A 164 12.42 12.20 -23.68
C GLU A 164 12.77 11.05 -24.65
N ILE A 165 13.20 9.90 -24.10
CA ILE A 165 13.51 8.71 -24.90
C ILE A 165 12.25 8.19 -25.59
N LEU A 166 11.13 8.03 -24.88
CA LEU A 166 9.89 7.55 -25.46
C LEU A 166 9.38 8.47 -26.57
N THR A 167 9.49 9.79 -26.38
CA THR A 167 9.11 10.78 -27.41
C THR A 167 10.02 10.70 -28.65
N LEU A 168 11.31 10.37 -28.47
CA LEU A 168 12.24 10.16 -29.56
C LEU A 168 11.96 8.86 -30.31
N LEU A 169 11.69 7.76 -29.58
CA LEU A 169 11.42 6.45 -30.16
C LEU A 169 10.05 6.36 -30.83
N TYR A 170 9.06 7.04 -30.26
CA TYR A 170 7.66 6.98 -30.67
C TYR A 170 7.05 8.38 -30.75
N PRO A 171 7.46 9.23 -31.72
CA PRO A 171 7.04 10.63 -31.81
C PRO A 171 5.52 10.82 -31.98
N GLN A 172 4.82 9.77 -32.45
CA GLN A 172 3.36 9.76 -32.59
C GLN A 172 2.62 9.20 -31.34
N GLY A 173 3.38 8.84 -30.28
CA GLY A 173 2.80 8.34 -29.04
C GLY A 173 1.97 9.42 -28.33
N ILE A 174 0.95 8.98 -27.61
CA ILE A 174 0.03 9.87 -26.88
C ILE A 174 0.39 9.81 -25.39
N LEU A 175 0.75 10.96 -24.84
CA LEU A 175 1.03 11.13 -23.41
C LEU A 175 -0.24 11.55 -22.69
N ASN A 176 -0.67 10.76 -21.71
CA ASN A 176 -1.76 11.06 -20.80
C ASN A 176 -1.26 11.07 -19.36
N ARG A 177 -1.91 11.85 -18.50
CA ARG A 177 -1.64 11.87 -17.07
C ARG A 177 -2.76 11.19 -16.33
N TYR A 178 -2.42 10.20 -15.51
CA TYR A 178 -3.31 9.72 -14.47
C TYR A 178 -3.21 10.63 -13.26
N THR A 179 -4.34 11.17 -12.81
CA THR A 179 -4.42 11.99 -11.60
C THR A 179 -5.08 11.19 -10.50
N SER A 180 -4.35 10.94 -9.42
CA SER A 180 -4.84 10.22 -8.24
C SER A 180 -5.45 11.18 -7.22
N ASP A 181 -6.47 10.71 -6.49
CA ASP A 181 -7.00 11.41 -5.31
C ASP A 181 -5.99 11.42 -4.14
N THR A 182 -4.96 10.58 -4.22
CA THR A 182 -3.91 10.50 -3.22
C THR A 182 -2.66 11.24 -3.69
N PRO A 183 -2.11 12.17 -2.89
CA PRO A 183 -0.91 12.92 -3.26
C PRO A 183 0.27 12.00 -3.62
N ARG A 184 1.05 12.37 -4.63
CA ARG A 184 2.23 11.67 -5.13
C ARG A 184 1.97 10.34 -5.83
N GLN A 185 0.73 9.99 -6.08
CA GLN A 185 0.38 8.75 -6.80
C GLN A 185 -0.01 9.00 -8.25
N ASP A 186 0.19 10.19 -8.76
CA ASP A 186 0.04 10.50 -10.18
C ASP A 186 1.14 9.84 -10.99
N PHE A 187 0.83 9.44 -12.21
CA PHE A 187 1.80 8.86 -13.12
C PHE A 187 1.48 9.18 -14.58
N TRP A 188 2.45 8.97 -15.44
CA TRP A 188 2.30 9.11 -16.88
C TRP A 188 1.91 7.80 -17.54
N ILE A 189 1.05 7.92 -18.51
CA ILE A 189 0.61 6.86 -19.42
C ILE A 189 1.03 7.28 -20.82
N TYR A 190 1.91 6.53 -21.46
CA TYR A 190 2.33 6.77 -22.83
C TYR A 190 1.86 5.60 -23.70
N THR A 191 0.98 5.91 -24.66
CA THR A 191 0.38 4.90 -25.53
C THR A 191 0.86 5.07 -26.96
N VAL A 192 1.38 4.01 -27.55
CA VAL A 192 1.77 3.96 -28.97
C VAL A 192 0.71 3.17 -29.71
N THR A 193 -0.01 3.80 -30.63
CA THR A 193 -1.08 3.16 -31.40
C THR A 193 -0.56 2.34 -32.58
N ALA A 194 -1.33 1.34 -33.02
CA ALA A 194 -1.03 0.61 -34.24
C ALA A 194 -1.04 1.56 -35.46
N GLY A 195 0.00 1.57 -36.25
CA GLY A 195 0.15 2.45 -37.43
C GLY A 195 1.03 3.68 -37.21
N SER A 196 1.50 3.93 -35.98
CA SER A 196 2.40 5.06 -35.68
C SER A 196 3.87 4.84 -36.11
N ARG A 197 4.17 3.75 -36.77
CA ARG A 197 5.54 3.35 -37.17
C ARG A 197 5.87 3.55 -38.65
N ASP A 198 4.94 4.08 -39.46
CA ASP A 198 5.29 4.43 -40.85
C ASP A 198 6.15 5.71 -40.85
N PRO A 199 7.37 5.67 -41.39
CA PRO A 199 8.29 6.79 -41.45
C PRO A 199 7.80 7.88 -42.42
#